data_983500e6d51095ef305e51a268953cc4
#
_entry.id   983500e6d51095ef305e51a268953cc4
#
_cell.length_a   1.000
_cell.length_b   1.000
_cell.length_c   1.000
_cell.angle_alpha   90.00
_cell.angle_beta   90.00
_cell.angle_gamma   90.00
#
_symmetry.space_group_name_H-M   'P 1'
#
loop_
_entity.id
_entity.type
_entity.pdbx_description
1 polymer ?
#
loop_
_entity_poly.entity_id
_entity_poly.type
_entity_poly.pdbx_seq_one_letter_code
_entity_poly.pdbx_strand_id
1 'polypeptide(L)'
;ADWINVYALKCKVVSGDVKNLIGKKIVQSDTVEYDYADAVVDNVYADGTRDGEIIYNIVLAPETVNGSFGVSTKTQLEKPLSGTASTGDRINVFSTVGWDSTGSILIGDEVIKFSDKNISQFIIDNRSAQNAVPHVVGTPVYKPVTLVGSGVTLLTMGIVYNLQPSNSQPYSA
;
A
#
# COMPACT_ATOMS: atom_id res chain seq x y z
N ALA A 1 11.20 21.70 -21.44
CA ALA A 1 10.52 20.48 -21.22
C ALA A 1 9.59 20.61 -20.07
N ASP A 2 8.47 20.07 -20.23
CA ASP A 2 7.46 20.17 -19.22
C ASP A 2 7.56 19.03 -18.25
N TRP A 3 7.30 19.34 -17.02
CA TRP A 3 7.21 18.31 -16.02
C TRP A 3 5.83 17.72 -16.08
N ILE A 4 5.75 16.42 -16.05
CA ILE A 4 4.50 15.71 -16.07
C ILE A 4 4.21 15.20 -14.69
N ASN A 5 3.00 15.45 -14.20
CA ASN A 5 2.58 14.88 -12.95
C ASN A 5 2.32 13.39 -13.21
N VAL A 6 3.02 12.57 -12.49
CA VAL A 6 2.92 11.13 -12.65
C VAL A 6 2.13 10.56 -11.49
N TYR A 7 1.15 9.72 -11.79
CA TYR A 7 0.37 9.07 -10.77
C TYR A 7 0.92 7.65 -10.66
N ALA A 8 1.44 7.31 -9.55
CA ALA A 8 1.98 5.97 -9.32
C ALA A 8 1.48 5.40 -8.00
N LEU A 9 1.27 4.09 -8.03
CA LEU A 9 0.88 3.35 -6.84
C LEU A 9 2.08 2.52 -6.41
N LYS A 10 2.47 2.63 -5.14
CA LYS A 10 3.54 1.80 -4.60
C LYS A 10 2.91 0.50 -4.16
N CYS A 11 3.35 -0.61 -4.70
CA CYS A 11 2.70 -1.89 -4.51
C CYS A 11 3.68 -3.02 -4.28
N LYS A 12 3.19 -4.03 -3.57
CA LYS A 12 3.88 -5.30 -3.49
C LYS A 12 3.02 -6.31 -4.26
N VAL A 13 3.65 -7.29 -4.88
CA VAL A 13 2.95 -8.32 -5.65
C VAL A 13 2.52 -9.44 -4.72
N VAL A 14 1.25 -9.76 -4.73
CA VAL A 14 0.70 -10.90 -4.01
C VAL A 14 0.78 -12.13 -4.89
N SER A 15 0.45 -12.00 -6.16
CA SER A 15 0.54 -13.11 -7.12
C SER A 15 0.65 -12.57 -8.54
N GLY A 16 1.20 -13.37 -9.42
CA GLY A 16 1.35 -13.04 -10.84
C GLY A 16 2.67 -12.32 -11.14
N ASP A 17 2.87 -12.04 -12.43
CA ASP A 17 4.06 -11.33 -12.89
C ASP A 17 3.68 -9.88 -13.20
N VAL A 18 4.25 -8.95 -12.46
CA VAL A 18 3.91 -7.54 -12.55
C VAL A 18 4.12 -6.97 -13.95
N LYS A 19 5.04 -7.53 -14.73
CA LYS A 19 5.29 -7.04 -16.08
C LYS A 19 4.09 -7.23 -16.99
N ASN A 20 3.23 -8.18 -16.69
CA ASN A 20 2.04 -8.42 -17.47
C ASN A 20 1.03 -7.28 -17.36
N LEU A 21 1.23 -6.35 -16.42
CA LEU A 21 0.33 -5.23 -16.26
C LEU A 21 0.61 -4.11 -17.24
N ILE A 22 1.78 -4.04 -17.83
CA ILE A 22 2.14 -2.93 -18.72
C ILE A 22 1.19 -2.88 -19.91
N GLY A 23 0.52 -1.75 -20.11
CA GLY A 23 -0.47 -1.58 -21.14
C GLY A 23 -1.84 -2.17 -20.82
N LYS A 24 -2.02 -2.69 -19.63
CA LYS A 24 -3.27 -3.34 -19.22
C LYS A 24 -3.96 -2.56 -18.11
N LYS A 25 -5.24 -2.87 -17.94
CA LYS A 25 -6.04 -2.19 -16.92
C LYS A 25 -5.86 -2.86 -15.57
N ILE A 26 -5.75 -2.05 -14.53
CA ILE A 26 -5.86 -2.52 -13.15
C ILE A 26 -7.10 -1.92 -12.52
N VAL A 27 -7.68 -2.66 -11.59
CA VAL A 27 -8.95 -2.30 -10.95
C VAL A 27 -8.80 -2.45 -9.44
N GLN A 28 -9.35 -1.48 -8.71
CA GLN A 28 -9.46 -1.57 -7.28
C GLN A 28 -10.53 -2.59 -6.95
N SER A 29 -10.14 -3.69 -6.35
CA SER A 29 -11.05 -4.82 -6.16
C SER A 29 -11.86 -4.75 -4.88
N ASP A 30 -11.43 -3.94 -3.92
CA ASP A 30 -12.14 -3.83 -2.66
C ASP A 30 -13.14 -2.69 -2.74
N THR A 31 -14.24 -2.94 -3.43
CA THR A 31 -15.24 -1.91 -3.67
C THR A 31 -16.28 -1.85 -2.56
N VAL A 32 -16.16 -2.67 -1.53
CA VAL A 32 -17.06 -2.61 -0.38
C VAL A 32 -16.73 -1.36 0.45
N GLU A 33 -15.45 -1.05 0.59
CA GLU A 33 -15.02 0.08 1.39
C GLU A 33 -14.54 1.26 0.58
N TYR A 34 -14.18 1.05 -0.66
CA TYR A 34 -13.63 2.08 -1.53
C TYR A 34 -14.46 2.18 -2.79
N ASP A 35 -14.54 3.37 -3.34
CA ASP A 35 -15.21 3.55 -4.61
C ASP A 35 -14.45 2.82 -5.71
N TYR A 36 -15.18 2.47 -6.76
CA TYR A 36 -14.57 1.83 -7.91
C TYR A 36 -13.49 2.75 -8.49
N ALA A 37 -12.38 2.18 -8.83
CA ALA A 37 -11.32 2.89 -9.53
C ALA A 37 -10.62 1.95 -10.48
N ASP A 38 -10.22 2.46 -11.63
CA ASP A 38 -9.42 1.71 -12.58
C ASP A 38 -8.48 2.64 -13.34
N ALA A 39 -7.50 2.07 -13.97
CA ALA A 39 -6.56 2.80 -14.81
C ALA A 39 -5.79 1.82 -15.68
N VAL A 40 -5.17 2.34 -16.74
CA VAL A 40 -4.24 1.56 -17.55
C VAL A 40 -2.84 1.79 -17.03
N VAL A 41 -2.08 0.73 -16.88
CA VAL A 41 -0.71 0.80 -16.41
C VAL A 41 0.19 1.23 -17.58
N ASP A 42 0.91 2.32 -17.37
CA ASP A 42 1.85 2.83 -18.38
C ASP A 42 3.19 2.12 -18.26
N ASN A 43 3.67 1.93 -17.06
CA ASN A 43 4.93 1.26 -16.84
C ASN A 43 5.03 0.76 -15.40
N VAL A 44 6.03 -0.07 -15.15
CA VAL A 44 6.28 -0.64 -13.82
C VAL A 44 7.77 -0.55 -13.55
N TYR A 45 8.12 0.00 -12.40
CA TYR A 45 9.52 0.15 -11.99
C TYR A 45 9.73 -0.48 -10.62
N ALA A 46 10.79 -1.25 -10.48
CA ALA A 46 11.18 -1.75 -9.16
C ALA A 46 11.69 -0.58 -8.31
N ASP A 47 11.27 -0.53 -7.05
CA ASP A 47 11.64 0.54 -6.14
C ASP A 47 12.34 -0.02 -4.90
N GLY A 48 13.22 -0.96 -5.10
CA GLY A 48 13.98 -1.59 -4.03
C GLY A 48 13.27 -2.79 -3.45
N THR A 49 13.85 -3.34 -2.40
CA THR A 49 13.30 -4.51 -1.73
C THR A 49 13.03 -4.20 -0.27
N ARG A 50 12.03 -4.87 0.28
CA ARG A 50 11.70 -4.80 1.68
C ARG A 50 11.51 -6.23 2.16
N ASP A 51 12.32 -6.64 3.12
CA ASP A 51 12.22 -7.99 3.69
C ASP A 51 12.27 -9.08 2.63
N GLY A 52 13.10 -8.89 1.62
CA GLY A 52 13.25 -9.87 0.55
C GLY A 52 12.21 -9.77 -0.55
N GLU A 53 11.24 -8.89 -0.43
CA GLU A 53 10.21 -8.70 -1.46
C GLU A 53 10.47 -7.41 -2.21
N ILE A 54 10.23 -7.45 -3.51
CA ILE A 54 10.41 -6.28 -4.37
C ILE A 54 9.17 -5.40 -4.26
N ILE A 55 9.39 -4.12 -4.04
CA ILE A 55 8.33 -3.12 -4.08
C ILE A 55 8.38 -2.46 -5.46
N TYR A 56 7.23 -2.24 -6.06
CA TYR A 56 7.13 -1.66 -7.39
C TYR A 56 6.38 -0.34 -7.35
N ASN A 57 6.77 0.58 -8.22
CA ASN A 57 5.97 1.73 -8.56
C ASN A 57 5.20 1.38 -9.83
N ILE A 58 3.90 1.36 -9.74
CA ILE A 58 2.99 1.07 -10.84
C ILE A 58 2.54 2.43 -11.38
N VAL A 59 3.14 2.84 -12.48
CA VAL A 59 2.86 4.15 -13.07
C VAL A 59 1.63 4.05 -13.95
N LEU A 60 0.66 4.91 -13.70
CA LEU A 60 -0.60 4.89 -14.43
C LEU A 60 -0.58 5.93 -15.54
N ALA A 61 -1.21 5.62 -16.65
CA ALA A 61 -1.43 6.58 -17.73
C ALA A 61 -2.46 7.60 -17.23
N PRO A 62 -2.10 8.87 -17.05
CA PRO A 62 -2.96 9.82 -16.34
C PRO A 62 -4.35 9.98 -16.93
N GLU A 63 -4.44 9.97 -18.27
CA GLU A 63 -5.72 10.18 -18.93
C GLU A 63 -6.65 8.97 -18.81
N THR A 64 -6.17 7.85 -18.29
CA THR A 64 -6.97 6.63 -18.15
C THR A 64 -7.49 6.43 -16.74
N VAL A 65 -7.05 7.26 -15.80
CA VAL A 65 -7.43 7.08 -14.39
C VAL A 65 -8.88 7.46 -14.20
N ASN A 66 -9.69 6.50 -13.75
CA ASN A 66 -11.08 6.73 -13.42
C ASN A 66 -11.27 6.44 -11.94
N GLY A 67 -11.91 7.36 -11.24
CA GLY A 67 -12.13 7.23 -9.81
C GLY A 67 -10.87 7.51 -9.01
N SER A 68 -10.93 7.22 -7.73
CA SER A 68 -9.82 7.48 -6.82
C SER A 68 -9.36 6.17 -6.21
N PHE A 69 -8.08 5.88 -6.37
CA PHE A 69 -7.50 4.72 -5.72
C PHE A 69 -7.33 5.03 -4.23
N GLY A 70 -7.85 4.14 -3.40
CA GLY A 70 -7.85 4.38 -1.97
C GLY A 70 -6.57 3.97 -1.30
N VAL A 71 -6.04 4.88 -0.51
CA VAL A 71 -5.05 4.56 0.48
C VAL A 71 -5.49 5.27 1.72
N SER A 72 -6.76 5.52 1.81
CA SER A 72 -7.20 6.66 2.56
C SER A 72 -7.40 6.44 4.01
N THR A 73 -7.60 5.26 4.45
CA THR A 73 -7.80 5.04 5.88
C THR A 73 -6.44 5.02 6.55
N LYS A 74 -6.25 5.97 7.45
CA LYS A 74 -4.97 6.21 8.05
C LYS A 74 -5.15 6.63 9.48
N THR A 75 -4.29 6.12 10.33
CA THR A 75 -4.12 6.57 11.71
C THR A 75 -2.61 6.61 11.99
N GLN A 76 -2.23 6.66 13.24
CA GLN A 76 -0.82 6.59 13.60
C GLN A 76 -0.68 5.94 14.96
N LEU A 77 0.50 5.44 15.24
CA LEU A 77 0.77 4.78 16.52
C LEU A 77 0.69 5.78 17.66
N GLU A 78 -0.05 5.41 18.70
CA GLU A 78 -0.13 6.19 19.92
C GLU A 78 0.98 5.79 20.88
N LYS A 79 1.47 4.56 20.75
CA LYS A 79 2.58 4.03 21.55
C LYS A 79 3.54 3.31 20.64
N PRO A 80 4.81 3.16 21.04
CA PRO A 80 5.74 2.40 20.21
C PRO A 80 5.28 0.97 20.02
N LEU A 81 5.57 0.39 18.86
CA LEU A 81 5.32 -1.02 18.61
C LEU A 81 6.66 -1.75 18.66
N SER A 82 6.77 -2.71 19.55
CA SER A 82 7.99 -3.50 19.68
C SER A 82 8.19 -4.39 18.45
N GLY A 83 9.43 -4.59 18.04
CA GLY A 83 9.75 -5.56 17.00
C GLY A 83 9.49 -7.01 17.40
N THR A 84 9.20 -7.27 18.69
CA THR A 84 8.93 -8.62 19.17
C THR A 84 7.45 -8.84 19.48
N ALA A 85 6.62 -7.81 19.33
CA ALA A 85 5.17 -7.99 19.51
C ALA A 85 4.66 -9.03 18.50
N SER A 86 3.79 -9.91 18.95
CA SER A 86 3.32 -11.05 18.18
C SER A 86 1.86 -11.33 18.43
N THR A 87 1.38 -12.47 17.93
CA THR A 87 -0.04 -12.86 18.04
C THR A 87 -0.58 -12.66 19.45
N GLY A 88 -1.69 -11.96 19.55
CA GLY A 88 -2.35 -11.63 20.81
C GLY A 88 -1.93 -10.30 21.41
N ASP A 89 -0.81 -9.73 20.96
CA ASP A 89 -0.37 -8.44 21.46
C ASP A 89 -1.19 -7.33 20.80
N ARG A 90 -1.19 -6.16 21.43
CA ARG A 90 -1.99 -5.04 20.97
C ARG A 90 -1.14 -3.98 20.29
N ILE A 91 -1.70 -3.39 19.25
CA ILE A 91 -1.10 -2.26 18.57
C ILE A 91 -1.97 -1.05 18.90
N ASN A 92 -1.37 -0.07 19.59
CA ASN A 92 -2.11 1.09 20.06
C ASN A 92 -2.04 2.22 19.03
N VAL A 93 -3.20 2.67 18.59
CA VAL A 93 -3.33 3.73 17.58
C VAL A 93 -4.34 4.78 18.08
N PHE A 94 -4.40 5.92 17.40
CA PHE A 94 -5.35 6.94 17.81
C PHE A 94 -6.79 6.56 17.49
N SER A 95 -7.01 5.85 16.39
CA SER A 95 -8.36 5.43 16.01
C SER A 95 -8.29 4.25 15.05
N THR A 96 -9.23 3.32 15.19
CA THR A 96 -9.37 2.20 14.27
C THR A 96 -10.60 2.37 13.36
N VAL A 97 -11.17 3.56 13.34
CA VAL A 97 -12.33 3.85 12.50
C VAL A 97 -11.91 3.69 11.02
N GLY A 98 -12.73 3.00 10.26
CA GLY A 98 -12.45 2.73 8.85
C GLY A 98 -11.88 1.34 8.59
N TRP A 99 -11.52 0.59 9.62
CA TRP A 99 -11.17 -0.82 9.48
C TRP A 99 -12.31 -1.70 9.93
N ASP A 100 -12.42 -2.88 9.33
CA ASP A 100 -13.37 -3.89 9.78
C ASP A 100 -12.83 -4.55 11.05
N SER A 101 -13.60 -5.48 11.62
CA SER A 101 -13.20 -6.16 12.85
C SER A 101 -11.99 -7.07 12.65
N THR A 102 -11.75 -7.50 11.43
CA THR A 102 -10.56 -8.27 11.07
C THR A 102 -9.99 -7.70 9.78
N GLY A 103 -8.74 -7.90 9.53
CA GLY A 103 -8.11 -7.41 8.29
C GLY A 103 -6.62 -7.22 8.45
N SER A 104 -6.11 -6.26 7.73
CA SER A 104 -4.67 -5.96 7.73
C SER A 104 -4.42 -4.48 7.92
N ILE A 105 -3.25 -4.19 8.50
CA ILE A 105 -2.72 -2.84 8.57
C ILE A 105 -1.34 -2.82 7.94
N LEU A 106 -0.96 -1.67 7.43
CA LEU A 106 0.36 -1.44 6.88
C LEU A 106 1.08 -0.42 7.75
N ILE A 107 2.18 -0.81 8.36
CA ILE A 107 3.01 0.07 9.19
C ILE A 107 4.43 0.00 8.62
N GLY A 108 4.95 1.14 8.16
CA GLY A 108 6.21 1.14 7.45
C GLY A 108 6.08 0.23 6.23
N ASP A 109 6.87 -0.84 6.21
CA ASP A 109 6.82 -1.79 5.12
C ASP A 109 6.24 -3.13 5.54
N GLU A 110 5.69 -3.22 6.74
CA GLU A 110 5.09 -4.45 7.24
C GLU A 110 3.61 -4.46 7.02
N VAL A 111 3.08 -5.61 6.62
CA VAL A 111 1.65 -5.87 6.62
C VAL A 111 1.37 -6.80 7.79
N ILE A 112 0.58 -6.35 8.73
CA ILE A 112 0.24 -7.12 9.92
C ILE A 112 -1.25 -7.43 9.88
N LYS A 113 -1.60 -8.70 10.07
CA LYS A 113 -3.00 -9.10 10.15
C LYS A 113 -3.49 -8.99 11.58
N PHE A 114 -4.70 -8.51 11.74
CA PHE A 114 -5.32 -8.43 13.04
C PHE A 114 -6.62 -9.27 13.07
N SER A 115 -6.90 -9.85 14.24
CA SER A 115 -8.05 -10.72 14.42
C SER A 115 -9.20 -10.03 15.12
N ASP A 116 -8.96 -8.90 15.74
CA ASP A 116 -9.96 -8.12 16.44
C ASP A 116 -9.46 -6.71 16.66
N LYS A 117 -10.35 -5.81 16.97
CA LYS A 117 -10.00 -4.42 17.29
C LYS A 117 -11.01 -3.82 18.26
N ASN A 118 -10.56 -2.77 18.96
CA ASN A 118 -11.46 -1.89 19.65
C ASN A 118 -11.24 -0.48 19.07
N ILE A 119 -11.75 0.55 19.70
CA ILE A 119 -11.71 1.90 19.14
C ILE A 119 -10.30 2.43 18.92
N SER A 120 -9.31 1.94 19.65
CA SER A 120 -7.95 2.45 19.59
C SER A 120 -6.87 1.38 19.58
N GLN A 121 -7.23 0.12 19.36
CA GLN A 121 -6.23 -0.95 19.36
C GLN A 121 -6.59 -2.01 18.33
N PHE A 122 -5.55 -2.57 17.71
CA PHE A 122 -5.67 -3.80 16.91
C PHE A 122 -5.03 -4.93 17.71
N ILE A 123 -5.59 -6.13 17.60
CA ILE A 123 -5.01 -7.32 18.22
C ILE A 123 -4.34 -8.13 17.14
N ILE A 124 -3.04 -8.35 17.26
CA ILE A 124 -2.26 -9.04 16.24
C ILE A 124 -2.73 -10.48 16.10
N ASP A 125 -3.02 -10.88 14.86
CA ASP A 125 -3.29 -12.27 14.52
C ASP A 125 -2.04 -12.89 13.92
N ASN A 126 -1.41 -12.23 12.97
CA ASN A 126 -0.21 -12.75 12.33
C ASN A 126 0.74 -11.62 11.97
N ARG A 127 1.98 -11.75 12.42
CA ARG A 127 3.05 -10.84 12.11
C ARG A 127 4.29 -11.67 11.79
N SER A 128 4.88 -11.42 10.61
CA SER A 128 6.08 -12.15 10.24
C SER A 128 7.25 -11.75 11.14
N ALA A 129 7.82 -12.69 11.84
CA ALA A 129 8.96 -12.41 12.72
C ALA A 129 10.18 -11.95 11.92
N GLN A 130 10.29 -12.35 10.66
CA GLN A 130 11.40 -11.93 9.83
C GLN A 130 11.28 -10.48 9.41
N ASN A 131 10.05 -9.97 9.28
CA ASN A 131 9.83 -8.62 8.82
C ASN A 131 9.55 -7.66 9.98
N ALA A 132 9.39 -8.17 11.17
CA ALA A 132 9.03 -7.37 12.32
C ALA A 132 10.18 -6.46 12.74
N VAL A 133 9.90 -5.19 12.76
CA VAL A 133 10.85 -4.18 13.23
C VAL A 133 10.13 -3.25 14.21
N PRO A 134 10.85 -2.60 15.13
CA PRO A 134 10.21 -1.66 16.03
C PRO A 134 9.76 -0.41 15.26
N HIS A 135 8.64 0.14 15.68
CA HIS A 135 8.13 1.39 15.12
C HIS A 135 7.90 2.39 16.23
N VAL A 136 8.29 3.64 16.00
CA VAL A 136 8.17 4.69 17.01
C VAL A 136 6.77 5.27 17.05
N VAL A 137 6.46 5.96 18.15
CA VAL A 137 5.21 6.70 18.28
C VAL A 137 5.06 7.66 17.10
N GLY A 138 3.86 7.77 16.58
CA GLY A 138 3.58 8.66 15.46
C GLY A 138 3.78 8.04 14.10
N THR A 139 4.32 6.82 14.01
CA THR A 139 4.46 6.15 12.71
C THR A 139 3.08 5.98 12.08
N PRO A 140 2.90 6.37 10.81
CA PRO A 140 1.61 6.22 10.14
C PRO A 140 1.21 4.76 9.98
N VAL A 141 -0.07 4.50 10.11
CA VAL A 141 -0.68 3.20 9.94
C VAL A 141 -1.74 3.32 8.86
N TYR A 142 -1.63 2.52 7.82
CA TYR A 142 -2.55 2.60 6.67
C TYR A 142 -3.35 1.32 6.51
N LYS A 143 -4.46 1.43 5.82
CA LYS A 143 -5.24 0.28 5.39
C LYS A 143 -4.82 -0.07 3.97
N PRO A 144 -4.24 -1.24 3.72
CA PRO A 144 -3.86 -1.62 2.37
C PRO A 144 -5.07 -1.94 1.50
N VAL A 145 -4.94 -1.73 0.20
CA VAL A 145 -6.00 -1.98 -0.77
C VAL A 145 -5.50 -2.96 -1.82
N THR A 146 -6.34 -3.90 -2.19
CA THR A 146 -6.01 -4.90 -3.21
C THR A 146 -6.38 -4.39 -4.60
N LEU A 147 -5.46 -4.55 -5.53
CA LEU A 147 -5.65 -4.22 -6.93
C LEU A 147 -5.45 -5.45 -7.78
N VAL A 148 -6.24 -5.61 -8.83
CA VAL A 148 -6.15 -6.76 -9.71
C VAL A 148 -6.14 -6.34 -11.18
N GLY A 149 -5.48 -7.13 -12.00
CA GLY A 149 -5.47 -6.94 -13.45
C GLY A 149 -4.58 -7.98 -14.13
N SER A 150 -4.96 -8.45 -15.29
CA SER A 150 -4.15 -9.37 -16.11
C SER A 150 -3.52 -10.54 -15.35
N GLY A 151 -4.26 -11.12 -14.43
CA GLY A 151 -3.74 -12.25 -13.66
C GLY A 151 -2.79 -11.85 -12.53
N VAL A 152 -2.65 -10.56 -12.25
CA VAL A 152 -1.76 -10.06 -11.21
C VAL A 152 -2.60 -9.49 -10.08
N THR A 153 -2.23 -9.82 -8.86
CA THR A 153 -2.83 -9.24 -7.65
C THR A 153 -1.78 -8.46 -6.91
N LEU A 154 -2.11 -7.22 -6.60
CA LEU A 154 -1.20 -6.30 -5.90
C LEU A 154 -1.83 -5.82 -4.61
N LEU A 155 -0.96 -5.46 -3.66
CA LEU A 155 -1.39 -4.80 -2.43
C LEU A 155 -0.74 -3.43 -2.41
N THR A 156 -1.54 -2.39 -2.29
CA THR A 156 -0.99 -1.04 -2.28
C THR A 156 -0.29 -0.75 -0.98
N MET A 157 0.84 -0.07 -1.07
CA MET A 157 1.62 0.38 0.07
C MET A 157 1.73 1.90 0.10
N GLY A 158 0.99 2.58 -0.74
CA GLY A 158 0.97 4.03 -0.79
C GLY A 158 0.78 4.53 -2.20
N ILE A 159 0.40 5.78 -2.33
CA ILE A 159 0.27 6.45 -3.61
C ILE A 159 1.39 7.48 -3.69
N VAL A 160 2.11 7.45 -4.78
CA VAL A 160 3.16 8.42 -5.05
C VAL A 160 2.68 9.35 -6.14
N TYR A 161 2.60 10.64 -5.83
CA TYR A 161 2.22 11.62 -6.83
C TYR A 161 3.47 12.32 -7.34
N ASN A 162 3.39 12.82 -8.53
CA ASN A 162 4.48 13.61 -9.14
C ASN A 162 5.81 12.87 -9.14
N LEU A 163 5.74 11.55 -9.33
CA LEU A 163 6.95 10.77 -9.45
C LEU A 163 7.72 11.25 -10.66
N GLN A 164 8.93 11.76 -10.44
CA GLN A 164 9.73 12.26 -11.52
C GLN A 164 10.47 11.11 -12.13
N PRO A 165 10.33 10.88 -13.39
CA PRO A 165 11.05 9.85 -14.03
C PRO A 165 12.50 10.17 -13.94
N SER A 166 13.25 9.29 -13.62
CA SER A 166 14.63 9.47 -13.53
C SER A 166 14.97 10.59 -12.80
N ASN A 167 14.24 10.85 -12.08
CA ASN A 167 14.43 11.74 -11.37
C ASN A 167 14.98 12.73 -11.90
N SER A 168 14.86 13.29 -12.00
CA SER A 168 15.51 14.30 -12.38
C SER A 168 15.59 14.55 -13.67
N GLN A 169 15.10 13.91 -14.39
CA GLN A 169 15.15 14.18 -15.61
C GLN A 169 14.11 15.04 -15.93
N PRO A 170 14.31 16.20 -16.18
CA PRO A 170 13.33 16.95 -16.77
C PRO A 170 13.05 16.20 -17.96
N TYR A 171 11.95 16.14 -18.31
CA TYR A 171 11.68 15.65 -19.49
C TYR A 171 11.95 16.53 -20.44
N SER A 172 12.93 17.02 -20.45
CA SER A 172 13.26 17.89 -21.34
C SER A 172 13.29 17.23 -22.36
N ALA A 173 12.82 16.85 -22.31
CA ALA A 173 12.93 16.38 -23.33
C ALA A 173 13.56 16.49 -23.80
#